data_a85648e65c193a1b3c0cba5d1dde5704
#
_entry.id   a85648e65c193a1b3c0cba5d1dde5704
#
_cell.length_a   1.000
_cell.length_b   1.000
_cell.length_c   1.000
_cell.angle_alpha   90.00
_cell.angle_beta   90.00
_cell.angle_gamma   90.00
#
_symmetry.space_group_name_H-M   'P 1'
#
loop_
_entity.id
_entity.type
_entity.pdbx_description
1 polymer ?
#
loop_
_entity_poly.entity_id
_entity_poly.type
_entity_poly.pdbx_seq_one_letter_code
_entity_poly.pdbx_strand_id
1 'polypeptide(L)'
;MFRVALKSWEDAQPEAGPLRFAIFVGEQNVPAGIELDELDAQCIHALAYGPEGKAIGTGRLLPDGRIGRMAVVKAWRRQGVGAALLEALMAEAKRRGHAEVTLSAQLQAAEFYRGFGFAAEGKVYEEAGILHQKMRRSL
;
A
#
# COMPACT_ATOMS: atom_id res chain seq x y z
N MET A 1 3.06 -11.67 15.70
CA MET A 1 3.90 -10.52 16.05
C MET A 1 4.73 -10.09 14.85
N PHE A 2 4.74 -8.81 14.57
CA PHE A 2 5.44 -8.26 13.40
C PHE A 2 5.93 -6.85 13.71
N ARG A 3 6.81 -6.33 12.86
CA ARG A 3 7.27 -4.93 12.95
C ARG A 3 7.24 -4.27 11.58
N VAL A 4 7.15 -2.94 11.56
CA VAL A 4 7.11 -2.15 10.33
C VAL A 4 8.34 -1.25 10.26
N ALA A 5 8.93 -1.14 9.08
CA ALA A 5 10.05 -0.24 8.79
C ALA A 5 9.76 0.56 7.53
N LEU A 6 10.25 1.80 7.49
CA LEU A 6 10.17 2.65 6.30
C LEU A 6 11.54 2.65 5.61
N LYS A 7 11.53 2.48 4.29
CA LYS A 7 12.76 2.37 3.49
C LYS A 7 12.62 3.11 2.15
N SER A 8 13.76 3.50 1.57
CA SER A 8 13.82 3.95 0.19
C SER A 8 13.57 2.76 -0.74
N TRP A 9 13.29 3.02 -2.01
CA TRP A 9 13.12 1.93 -2.99
C TRP A 9 14.39 1.09 -3.14
N GLU A 10 15.55 1.72 -3.14
CA GLU A 10 16.82 1.01 -3.23
C GLU A 10 16.94 -0.07 -2.16
N ASP A 11 16.56 0.26 -0.93
CA ASP A 11 16.63 -0.68 0.20
C ASP A 11 15.43 -1.64 0.26
N ALA A 12 14.26 -1.20 -0.17
CA ALA A 12 13.02 -1.99 -0.09
C ALA A 12 12.85 -2.98 -1.24
N GLN A 13 13.36 -2.63 -2.41
CA GLN A 13 13.09 -3.35 -3.65
C GLN A 13 13.39 -4.85 -3.60
N PRO A 14 14.51 -5.31 -3.00
CA PRO A 14 14.78 -6.75 -2.95
C PRO A 14 13.71 -7.58 -2.23
N GLU A 15 12.96 -6.96 -1.33
CA GLU A 15 11.90 -7.63 -0.56
C GLU A 15 10.50 -7.25 -1.05
N ALA A 16 10.29 -5.96 -1.33
CA ALA A 16 8.97 -5.47 -1.78
C ALA A 16 8.64 -5.93 -3.20
N GLY A 17 9.63 -5.97 -4.08
CA GLY A 17 9.43 -6.36 -5.47
C GLY A 17 8.84 -7.76 -5.62
N PRO A 18 9.50 -8.79 -5.10
CA PRO A 18 8.97 -10.16 -5.18
C PRO A 18 7.63 -10.34 -4.47
N LEU A 19 7.43 -9.71 -3.31
CA LEU A 19 6.18 -9.78 -2.57
C LEU A 19 5.03 -9.19 -3.39
N ARG A 20 5.23 -8.03 -3.97
CA ARG A 20 4.23 -7.36 -4.81
C ARG A 20 3.93 -8.18 -6.06
N PHE A 21 4.95 -8.73 -6.69
CA PHE A 21 4.77 -9.58 -7.86
C PHE A 21 3.88 -10.78 -7.53
N ALA A 22 4.18 -11.48 -6.43
CA ALA A 22 3.40 -12.64 -6.01
C ALA A 22 1.93 -12.31 -5.77
N ILE A 23 1.63 -11.16 -5.18
CA ILE A 23 0.26 -10.77 -4.83
C ILE A 23 -0.45 -10.13 -6.03
N PHE A 24 0.11 -9.09 -6.63
CA PHE A 24 -0.59 -8.37 -7.70
C PHE A 24 -0.63 -9.14 -9.00
N VAL A 25 0.48 -9.72 -9.40
CA VAL A 25 0.56 -10.49 -10.65
C VAL A 25 0.06 -11.92 -10.43
N GLY A 26 0.54 -12.60 -9.40
CA GLY A 26 0.21 -13.99 -9.13
C GLY A 26 -1.22 -14.21 -8.66
N GLU A 27 -1.69 -13.47 -7.64
CA GLU A 27 -3.05 -13.64 -7.11
C GLU A 27 -4.10 -12.83 -7.88
N GLN A 28 -3.79 -11.58 -8.23
CA GLN A 28 -4.78 -10.64 -8.77
C GLN A 28 -4.73 -10.49 -10.28
N ASN A 29 -3.80 -11.16 -10.94
CA ASN A 29 -3.67 -11.14 -12.40
C ASN A 29 -3.44 -9.75 -13.01
N VAL A 30 -2.81 -8.85 -12.26
CA VAL A 30 -2.39 -7.56 -12.79
C VAL A 30 -1.23 -7.80 -13.75
N PRO A 31 -1.23 -7.21 -14.96
CA PRO A 31 -0.10 -7.36 -15.89
C PRO A 31 1.20 -6.89 -15.25
N ALA A 32 2.27 -7.69 -15.39
CA ALA A 32 3.55 -7.40 -14.77
C ALA A 32 4.10 -6.02 -15.15
N GLY A 33 3.89 -5.59 -16.39
CA GLY A 33 4.34 -4.28 -16.85
C GLY A 33 3.62 -3.10 -16.24
N ILE A 34 2.44 -3.33 -15.64
CA ILE A 34 1.68 -2.28 -14.95
C ILE A 34 2.06 -2.21 -13.47
N GLU A 35 2.35 -3.37 -12.84
CA GLU A 35 2.65 -3.44 -11.41
C GLU A 35 3.93 -2.68 -11.04
N LEU A 36 4.99 -2.87 -11.81
CA LEU A 36 6.22 -2.11 -11.64
C LEU A 36 6.15 -0.82 -12.44
N ASP A 37 6.42 0.31 -11.80
CA ASP A 37 6.44 1.60 -12.45
C ASP A 37 7.65 2.42 -11.99
N GLU A 38 7.95 3.49 -12.72
CA GLU A 38 9.08 4.36 -12.43
C GLU A 38 8.87 5.23 -11.17
N LEU A 39 7.64 5.27 -10.64
CA LEU A 39 7.33 6.04 -9.44
C LEU A 39 7.93 5.43 -8.18
N ASP A 40 8.20 4.12 -8.20
CA ASP A 40 8.76 3.44 -7.04
C ASP A 40 10.03 4.09 -6.50
N ALA A 41 10.90 4.56 -7.38
CA ALA A 41 12.16 5.19 -7.00
C ALA A 41 11.95 6.50 -6.22
N GLN A 42 10.79 7.12 -6.36
CA GLN A 42 10.46 8.40 -5.70
C GLN A 42 9.67 8.19 -4.40
N CYS A 43 9.25 6.97 -4.12
CA CYS A 43 8.39 6.66 -2.98
C CYS A 43 9.19 6.32 -1.74
N ILE A 44 8.56 6.53 -0.58
CA ILE A 44 8.92 5.85 0.64
C ILE A 44 8.13 4.54 0.69
N HIS A 45 8.78 3.46 1.09
CA HIS A 45 8.16 2.13 1.15
C HIS A 45 8.08 1.65 2.59
N ALA A 46 6.91 1.18 2.99
CA ALA A 46 6.73 0.52 4.28
C ALA A 46 6.86 -0.99 4.05
N LEU A 47 7.56 -1.66 4.94
CA LEU A 47 7.69 -3.11 4.94
C LEU A 47 7.33 -3.64 6.32
N ALA A 48 6.51 -4.68 6.36
CA ALA A 48 6.21 -5.40 7.59
C ALA A 48 7.00 -6.71 7.59
N TYR A 49 7.61 -7.02 8.73
CA TYR A 49 8.43 -8.21 8.90
C TYR A 49 7.84 -9.10 9.99
N GLY A 50 7.68 -10.38 9.69
CA GLY A 50 7.23 -11.37 10.65
C GLY A 50 8.33 -11.77 11.64
N PRO A 51 8.03 -12.72 12.55
CA PRO A 51 8.98 -13.12 13.61
C PRO A 51 10.31 -13.63 13.08
N GLU A 52 10.33 -14.20 11.88
CA GLU A 52 11.53 -14.75 11.27
C GLU A 52 12.31 -13.71 10.45
N GLY A 53 11.89 -12.44 10.47
CA GLY A 53 12.54 -11.39 9.70
C GLY A 53 12.18 -11.37 8.22
N LYS A 54 11.21 -12.16 7.81
CA LYS A 54 10.74 -12.22 6.42
C LYS A 54 9.70 -11.15 6.16
N ALA A 55 9.79 -10.47 5.02
CA ALA A 55 8.79 -9.48 4.62
C ALA A 55 7.44 -10.15 4.39
N ILE A 56 6.39 -9.64 5.04
CA ILE A 56 5.04 -10.18 4.99
C ILE A 56 4.01 -9.18 4.47
N GLY A 57 4.40 -7.93 4.29
CA GLY A 57 3.53 -6.91 3.76
C GLY A 57 4.32 -5.68 3.34
N THR A 58 3.71 -4.86 2.50
CA THR A 58 4.32 -3.62 2.01
C THR A 58 3.27 -2.59 1.62
N GLY A 59 3.70 -1.35 1.44
CA GLY A 59 2.91 -0.26 0.90
C GLY A 59 3.85 0.88 0.54
N ARG A 60 3.37 1.85 -0.24
CA ARG A 60 4.21 2.99 -0.62
C ARG A 60 3.48 4.33 -0.47
N LEU A 61 4.27 5.36 -0.20
CA LEU A 61 3.81 6.75 -0.16
C LEU A 61 4.54 7.52 -1.26
N LEU A 62 3.78 8.11 -2.17
CA LEU A 62 4.31 8.95 -3.23
C LEU A 62 4.60 10.37 -2.69
N PRO A 63 5.48 11.13 -3.36
CA PRO A 63 5.82 12.51 -2.92
C PRO A 63 4.60 13.44 -2.82
N ASP A 64 3.53 13.18 -3.56
CA ASP A 64 2.32 14.01 -3.58
C ASP A 64 1.26 13.60 -2.55
N GLY A 65 1.54 12.64 -1.69
CA GLY A 65 0.60 12.20 -0.65
C GLY A 65 -0.28 11.03 -1.04
N ARG A 66 -0.09 10.44 -2.22
CA ARG A 66 -0.83 9.23 -2.60
C ARG A 66 -0.21 8.02 -1.92
N ILE A 67 -1.06 7.14 -1.42
CA ILE A 67 -0.67 5.84 -0.84
C ILE A 67 -1.13 4.75 -1.80
N GLY A 68 -0.30 3.75 -2.00
CA GLY A 68 -0.66 2.65 -2.90
C GLY A 68 0.20 1.41 -2.73
N ARG A 69 -0.01 0.46 -3.62
CA ARG A 69 0.70 -0.82 -3.65
C ARG A 69 0.68 -1.52 -2.29
N MET A 70 -0.44 -1.39 -1.56
CA MET A 70 -0.65 -2.07 -0.29
C MET A 70 -0.88 -3.55 -0.53
N ALA A 71 -0.07 -4.39 0.09
CA ALA A 71 -0.18 -5.84 -0.08
C ALA A 71 0.28 -6.55 1.20
N VAL A 72 -0.47 -7.58 1.58
CA VAL A 72 -0.14 -8.43 2.73
C VAL A 72 -0.22 -9.88 2.26
N VAL A 73 0.78 -10.71 2.59
CA VAL A 73 0.77 -12.12 2.22
C VAL A 73 -0.44 -12.81 2.87
N LYS A 74 -1.02 -13.76 2.15
CA LYS A 74 -2.28 -14.41 2.55
C LYS A 74 -2.25 -14.94 3.98
N ALA A 75 -1.17 -15.58 4.39
CA ALA A 75 -1.03 -16.16 5.73
C ALA A 75 -1.09 -15.12 6.86
N TRP A 76 -0.83 -13.86 6.55
CA TRP A 76 -0.78 -12.77 7.53
C TRP A 76 -1.94 -11.79 7.42
N ARG A 77 -2.93 -12.07 6.57
CA ARG A 77 -4.11 -11.21 6.45
C ARG A 77 -5.00 -11.32 7.70
N ARG A 78 -5.75 -10.23 7.97
CA ARG A 78 -6.66 -10.11 9.12
C ARG A 78 -5.96 -10.18 10.47
N GLN A 79 -4.67 -9.80 10.52
CA GLN A 79 -3.88 -9.78 11.75
C GLN A 79 -3.31 -8.40 12.07
N GLY A 80 -3.83 -7.36 11.41
CA GLY A 80 -3.43 -5.98 11.67
C GLY A 80 -2.21 -5.50 10.89
N VAL A 81 -1.65 -6.30 9.99
CA VAL A 81 -0.46 -5.92 9.22
C VAL A 81 -0.77 -4.75 8.28
N GLY A 82 -1.87 -4.84 7.53
CA GLY A 82 -2.29 -3.76 6.63
C GLY A 82 -2.55 -2.46 7.38
N ALA A 83 -3.19 -2.55 8.55
CA ALA A 83 -3.45 -1.40 9.40
C ALA A 83 -2.15 -0.72 9.84
N ALA A 84 -1.17 -1.50 10.29
CA ALA A 84 0.11 -0.96 10.75
C ALA A 84 0.89 -0.31 9.60
N LEU A 85 0.87 -0.92 8.41
CA LEU A 85 1.49 -0.34 7.21
C LEU A 85 0.85 1.00 6.85
N LEU A 86 -0.47 1.05 6.83
CA LEU A 86 -1.21 2.26 6.50
C LEU A 86 -0.92 3.37 7.52
N GLU A 87 -0.94 3.05 8.80
CA GLU A 87 -0.64 4.02 9.87
C GLU A 87 0.78 4.58 9.74
N ALA A 88 1.76 3.73 9.43
CA ALA A 88 3.14 4.17 9.23
C ALA A 88 3.26 5.13 8.05
N LEU A 89 2.58 4.84 6.94
CA LEU A 89 2.61 5.71 5.76
C LEU A 89 1.88 7.03 6.02
N MET A 90 0.76 7.01 6.74
CA MET A 90 0.05 8.24 7.12
C MET A 90 0.88 9.11 8.06
N ALA A 91 1.56 8.49 9.04
CA ALA A 91 2.43 9.22 9.95
C ALA A 91 3.59 9.88 9.19
N GLU A 92 4.16 9.19 8.23
CA GLU A 92 5.23 9.75 7.39
C GLU A 92 4.73 10.90 6.53
N ALA A 93 3.53 10.79 5.96
CA ALA A 93 2.92 11.86 5.17
C ALA A 93 2.70 13.10 6.03
N LYS A 94 2.18 12.92 7.25
CA LYS A 94 1.97 14.03 8.18
C LYS A 94 3.30 14.68 8.57
N ARG A 95 4.32 13.89 8.84
CA ARG A 95 5.67 14.40 9.15
C ARG A 95 6.23 15.25 8.02
N ARG A 96 5.92 14.89 6.76
CA ARG A 96 6.35 15.63 5.58
C ARG A 96 5.51 16.87 5.28
N GLY A 97 4.49 17.14 6.09
CA GLY A 97 3.66 18.33 5.94
C GLY A 97 2.46 18.18 5.02
N HIS A 98 2.10 16.97 4.64
CA HIS A 98 0.88 16.75 3.86
C HIS A 98 -0.36 17.04 4.72
N ALA A 99 -1.31 17.78 4.16
CA ALA A 99 -2.58 18.06 4.83
C ALA A 99 -3.55 16.90 4.70
N GLU A 100 -3.35 16.05 3.69
CA GLU A 100 -4.22 14.91 3.39
C GLU A 100 -3.46 13.82 2.65
N VAL A 101 -4.04 12.62 2.65
CA VAL A 101 -3.57 11.50 1.85
C VAL A 101 -4.72 10.99 0.98
N THR A 102 -4.38 10.48 -0.19
CA THR A 102 -5.35 9.88 -1.11
C THR A 102 -4.88 8.49 -1.51
N LEU A 103 -5.80 7.68 -1.96
CA LEU A 103 -5.49 6.37 -2.51
C LEU A 103 -6.58 5.91 -3.47
N SER A 104 -6.24 4.89 -4.25
CA SER A 104 -7.18 4.21 -5.13
C SER A 104 -7.40 2.82 -4.54
N ALA A 105 -8.55 2.64 -3.88
CA ALA A 105 -8.86 1.39 -3.19
C ALA A 105 -9.53 0.42 -4.16
N GLN A 106 -9.08 -0.84 -4.16
CA GLN A 106 -9.88 -1.90 -4.78
C GLN A 106 -11.21 -1.94 -4.03
N LEU A 107 -12.31 -2.14 -4.76
CA LEU A 107 -13.64 -1.97 -4.20
C LEU A 107 -13.90 -2.83 -2.94
N GLN A 108 -13.38 -4.06 -2.93
CA GLN A 108 -13.52 -4.94 -1.78
C GLN A 108 -12.73 -4.48 -0.55
N ALA A 109 -11.76 -3.57 -0.72
CA ALA A 109 -10.95 -3.03 0.38
C ALA A 109 -11.48 -1.69 0.90
N ALA A 110 -12.51 -1.12 0.27
CA ALA A 110 -13.01 0.21 0.64
C ALA A 110 -13.44 0.30 2.11
N GLU A 111 -14.10 -0.73 2.65
CA GLU A 111 -14.52 -0.74 4.04
C GLU A 111 -13.34 -0.69 5.01
N PHE A 112 -12.25 -1.36 4.68
CA PHE A 112 -11.02 -1.31 5.46
C PHE A 112 -10.52 0.15 5.57
N TYR A 113 -10.47 0.85 4.45
CA TYR A 113 -10.00 2.25 4.45
C TYR A 113 -11.00 3.20 5.13
N ARG A 114 -12.31 2.96 5.01
CA ARG A 114 -13.30 3.74 5.75
C ARG A 114 -13.08 3.65 7.25
N GLY A 115 -12.70 2.48 7.74
CA GLY A 115 -12.36 2.28 9.15
C GLY A 115 -11.20 3.16 9.62
N PHE A 116 -10.36 3.64 8.70
CA PHE A 116 -9.26 4.56 9.00
C PHE A 116 -9.59 6.02 8.65
N GLY A 117 -10.86 6.33 8.45
CA GLY A 117 -11.29 7.70 8.22
C GLY A 117 -11.22 8.17 6.77
N PHE A 118 -10.98 7.28 5.82
CA PHE A 118 -11.02 7.63 4.41
C PHE A 118 -12.46 7.71 3.92
N ALA A 119 -12.74 8.70 3.08
CA ALA A 119 -14.05 8.87 2.44
C ALA A 119 -13.92 8.68 0.93
N ALA A 120 -14.92 8.05 0.34
CA ALA A 120 -14.97 7.85 -1.11
C ALA A 120 -15.11 9.19 -1.85
N GLU A 121 -14.44 9.31 -2.98
CA GLU A 121 -14.47 10.50 -3.82
C GLU A 121 -14.63 10.09 -5.28
N GLY A 122 -15.62 10.66 -5.95
CA GLY A 122 -15.88 10.38 -7.36
C GLY A 122 -16.52 9.02 -7.62
N LYS A 123 -16.53 8.62 -8.87
CA LYS A 123 -17.19 7.39 -9.32
C LYS A 123 -16.25 6.20 -9.21
N VAL A 124 -16.83 5.01 -9.07
CA VAL A 124 -16.10 3.75 -9.22
C VAL A 124 -15.57 3.66 -10.64
N TYR A 125 -14.35 3.18 -10.80
CA TYR A 125 -13.70 3.04 -12.11
C TYR A 125 -12.92 1.73 -12.16
N GLU A 126 -12.57 1.31 -13.37
CA GLU A 126 -11.81 0.09 -13.59
C GLU A 126 -10.33 0.42 -13.86
N GLU A 127 -9.44 -0.32 -13.22
CA GLU A 127 -8.00 -0.20 -13.43
C GLU A 127 -7.40 -1.60 -13.37
N ALA A 128 -6.66 -1.97 -14.42
CA ALA A 128 -6.08 -3.31 -14.55
C ALA A 128 -7.13 -4.44 -14.40
N GLY A 129 -8.34 -4.21 -14.88
CA GLY A 129 -9.44 -5.18 -14.80
C GLY A 129 -10.11 -5.28 -13.43
N ILE A 130 -9.78 -4.41 -12.49
CA ILE A 130 -10.30 -4.44 -11.12
C ILE A 130 -11.04 -3.14 -10.83
N LEU A 131 -12.22 -3.23 -10.21
CA LEU A 131 -12.99 -2.05 -9.81
C LEU A 131 -12.31 -1.34 -8.64
N HIS A 132 -12.17 -0.02 -8.78
CA HIS A 132 -11.51 0.85 -7.81
C HIS A 132 -12.37 2.04 -7.42
N GLN A 133 -12.07 2.60 -6.25
CA GLN A 133 -12.69 3.81 -5.74
C GLN A 133 -11.60 4.72 -5.19
N LYS A 134 -11.56 5.97 -5.66
CA LYS A 134 -10.66 6.95 -5.05
C LYS A 134 -11.16 7.31 -3.66
N MET A 135 -10.25 7.40 -2.71
CA MET A 135 -10.57 7.74 -1.33
C MET A 135 -9.58 8.77 -0.80
N ARG A 136 -10.04 9.56 0.17
CA ARG A 136 -9.29 10.71 0.72
C ARG A 136 -9.47 10.78 2.22
N ARG A 137 -8.39 11.15 2.91
CA ARG A 137 -8.42 11.40 4.35
C ARG A 137 -7.56 12.62 4.70
N SER A 138 -8.12 13.52 5.53
CA SER A 138 -7.36 14.62 6.14
C SER A 138 -6.45 14.10 7.24
N LEU A 139 -5.29 14.70 7.37
CA LEU A 139 -4.31 14.31 8.39
C LEU A 139 -4.30 15.22 9.61
#